data_7d39797e1ff4918d32e420644c432961
#
_entry.id   7d39797e1ff4918d32e420644c432961
#
_cell.length_a   1.000
_cell.length_b   1.000
_cell.length_c   1.000
_cell.angle_alpha   90.00
_cell.angle_beta   90.00
_cell.angle_gamma   90.00
#
_symmetry.space_group_name_H-M   'P 1'
#
loop_
_entity.id
_entity.type
_entity.pdbx_description
1 polymer ?
#
loop_
_entity_poly.entity_id
_entity_poly.type
_entity_poly.pdbx_seq_one_letter_code
_entity_poly.pdbx_strand_id
1 'polypeptide(L)'
;LQERERKRLHMDMIHVKTAIHKKMNKIEITDLTLPELQVYTSLNEAQLLHYYEPAPGIFIAESPKVIERALEFGCEPISLLMEQKDFDTRGKNIIAKCKDTPVYTAKLEVLEQITGYKLARGMLCAMHRPAMPSAEEVCKNARRIAVLENVVNPTNVGAIFRSAAALNMDAVLLTSACSDPLYRRAIRVSMGTVFQVPWTYIENKNVSWPQGGMDLLHEYGFKTVAMALRNDSVRIDDKKLHAEEKLAIILGTEGDGLAAETMADCDYTVKIPMSHGVDSLNVAAASAVAFWEFGK
;
A
#
# COMPACT_ATOMS: atom_id res chain seq x y z
N LEU A 1 -34.14 41.25 -27.44
CA LEU A 1 -34.47 39.88 -27.88
C LEU A 1 -33.21 39.09 -28.26
N GLN A 2 -32.32 39.61 -29.10
CA GLN A 2 -31.12 38.94 -29.62
C GLN A 2 -30.10 38.57 -28.52
N GLU A 3 -29.97 39.35 -27.45
CA GLU A 3 -29.02 39.08 -26.34
C GLU A 3 -29.50 37.97 -25.42
N ARG A 4 -30.82 37.82 -25.23
CA ARG A 4 -31.43 36.71 -24.49
C ARG A 4 -31.31 35.38 -25.22
N GLU A 5 -31.47 35.40 -26.55
CA GLU A 5 -31.28 34.24 -27.41
C GLU A 5 -29.80 33.79 -27.43
N ARG A 6 -28.85 34.72 -27.53
CA ARG A 6 -27.41 34.39 -27.43
C ARG A 6 -27.02 33.77 -26.09
N LYS A 7 -27.55 34.30 -24.96
CA LYS A 7 -27.30 33.70 -23.61
C LYS A 7 -27.92 32.31 -23.48
N ARG A 8 -29.11 32.10 -24.06
CA ARG A 8 -29.78 30.78 -24.06
C ARG A 8 -28.99 29.76 -24.89
N LEU A 9 -28.59 30.13 -26.12
CA LEU A 9 -27.73 29.27 -26.96
C LEU A 9 -26.38 28.98 -26.33
N HIS A 10 -25.79 29.92 -25.59
CA HIS A 10 -24.54 29.74 -24.90
C HIS A 10 -24.70 28.79 -23.69
N MET A 11 -25.79 28.90 -22.92
CA MET A 11 -26.14 27.98 -21.85
C MET A 11 -26.46 26.58 -22.38
N ASP A 12 -27.20 26.47 -23.47
CA ASP A 12 -27.50 25.18 -24.10
C ASP A 12 -26.23 24.50 -24.63
N MET A 13 -25.31 25.27 -25.24
CA MET A 13 -23.97 24.75 -25.64
C MET A 13 -23.09 24.30 -24.46
N ILE A 14 -23.15 25.02 -23.33
CA ILE A 14 -22.44 24.62 -22.12
C ILE A 14 -23.03 23.33 -21.55
N HIS A 15 -24.37 23.22 -21.51
CA HIS A 15 -25.04 21.99 -21.05
C HIS A 15 -24.80 20.81 -21.99
N VAL A 16 -24.80 21.03 -23.31
CA VAL A 16 -24.48 19.99 -24.30
C VAL A 16 -23.01 19.60 -24.22
N LYS A 17 -22.07 20.55 -24.07
CA LYS A 17 -20.65 20.24 -23.84
C LYS A 17 -20.42 19.48 -22.52
N THR A 18 -21.10 19.85 -21.42
CA THR A 18 -21.03 19.17 -20.12
C THR A 18 -21.64 17.76 -20.19
N ALA A 19 -22.73 17.59 -20.94
CA ALA A 19 -23.36 16.28 -21.16
C ALA A 19 -22.51 15.39 -22.10
N ILE A 20 -21.86 15.97 -23.10
CA ILE A 20 -20.96 15.29 -24.04
C ILE A 20 -19.67 14.87 -23.27
N HIS A 21 -19.08 15.74 -22.43
CA HIS A 21 -17.93 15.37 -21.58
C HIS A 21 -18.29 14.26 -20.58
N LYS A 22 -19.46 14.32 -19.94
CA LYS A 22 -19.95 13.27 -19.05
C LYS A 22 -20.20 11.93 -19.76
N LYS A 23 -20.49 11.95 -21.06
CA LYS A 23 -20.74 10.76 -21.89
C LYS A 23 -19.46 10.17 -22.50
N MET A 24 -18.39 10.96 -22.63
CA MET A 24 -17.12 10.52 -23.25
C MET A 24 -16.22 9.70 -22.31
N ASN A 25 -16.39 9.77 -21.00
CA ASN A 25 -15.57 9.03 -20.05
C ASN A 25 -16.08 7.59 -19.78
N LYS A 26 -17.34 7.28 -20.13
CA LYS A 26 -17.91 5.93 -19.98
C LYS A 26 -17.72 5.14 -21.27
N ILE A 27 -16.98 4.03 -21.15
CA ILE A 27 -16.71 3.11 -22.25
C ILE A 27 -17.30 1.75 -21.87
N GLU A 28 -18.34 1.34 -22.58
CA GLU A 28 -18.91 0.01 -22.38
C GLU A 28 -18.08 -1.02 -23.15
N ILE A 29 -17.63 -2.05 -22.42
CA ILE A 29 -16.80 -3.12 -22.98
C ILE A 29 -17.56 -4.45 -22.97
N THR A 30 -17.42 -5.19 -24.04
CA THR A 30 -17.92 -6.57 -24.20
C THR A 30 -16.79 -7.57 -24.41
N ASP A 31 -15.58 -7.07 -24.65
CA ASP A 31 -14.38 -7.83 -24.94
C ASP A 31 -13.22 -7.37 -24.04
N LEU A 32 -12.50 -8.31 -23.46
CA LEU A 32 -11.36 -8.10 -22.56
C LEU A 32 -10.01 -8.07 -23.28
N THR A 33 -10.00 -8.26 -24.58
CA THR A 33 -8.78 -8.29 -25.40
C THR A 33 -8.27 -6.89 -25.76
N LEU A 34 -9.02 -5.83 -25.40
CA LEU A 34 -8.61 -4.46 -25.64
C LEU A 34 -7.25 -4.17 -24.99
N PRO A 35 -6.31 -3.53 -25.72
CA PRO A 35 -4.98 -3.22 -25.21
C PRO A 35 -5.00 -2.41 -23.90
N GLU A 36 -5.95 -1.50 -23.73
CA GLU A 36 -6.12 -0.64 -22.56
C GLU A 36 -6.51 -1.42 -21.30
N LEU A 37 -7.01 -2.64 -21.46
CA LEU A 37 -7.42 -3.49 -20.34
C LEU A 37 -6.31 -4.46 -19.89
N GLN A 38 -5.17 -4.54 -20.61
CA GLN A 38 -4.08 -5.45 -20.29
C GLN A 38 -3.56 -5.26 -18.86
N VAL A 39 -3.58 -4.02 -18.35
CA VAL A 39 -3.21 -3.68 -16.96
C VAL A 39 -4.06 -4.42 -15.92
N TYR A 40 -5.27 -4.81 -16.28
CA TYR A 40 -6.19 -5.54 -15.41
C TYR A 40 -6.20 -7.05 -15.67
N THR A 41 -5.87 -7.49 -16.89
CA THR A 41 -6.14 -8.84 -17.40
C THR A 41 -4.93 -9.74 -17.53
N SER A 42 -3.81 -9.21 -18.02
CA SER A 42 -2.68 -10.03 -18.46
C SER A 42 -1.32 -9.63 -17.88
N LEU A 43 -1.16 -8.38 -17.43
CA LEU A 43 0.10 -7.95 -16.84
C LEU A 43 0.22 -8.42 -15.38
N ASN A 44 1.38 -9.01 -15.05
CA ASN A 44 1.70 -9.38 -13.69
C ASN A 44 2.26 -8.18 -12.90
N GLU A 45 2.44 -8.35 -11.59
CA GLU A 45 2.88 -7.28 -10.67
C GLU A 45 4.25 -6.69 -11.04
N ALA A 46 5.19 -7.52 -11.50
CA ALA A 46 6.51 -7.05 -11.93
C ALA A 46 6.41 -6.21 -13.22
N GLN A 47 5.58 -6.62 -14.19
CA GLN A 47 5.34 -5.84 -15.40
C GLN A 47 4.64 -4.52 -15.11
N LEU A 48 3.71 -4.49 -14.16
CA LEU A 48 3.06 -3.25 -13.72
C LEU A 48 4.06 -2.32 -13.01
N LEU A 49 4.94 -2.87 -12.16
CA LEU A 49 5.99 -2.11 -11.47
C LEU A 49 6.92 -1.40 -12.45
N HIS A 50 7.32 -2.07 -13.53
CA HIS A 50 8.24 -1.56 -14.55
C HIS A 50 7.57 -0.98 -15.79
N TYR A 51 6.27 -0.69 -15.73
CA TYR A 51 5.46 -0.32 -16.91
C TYR A 51 5.97 0.92 -17.64
N TYR A 52 6.49 1.90 -16.91
CA TYR A 52 7.04 3.15 -17.46
C TYR A 52 8.54 3.31 -17.22
N GLU A 53 9.28 2.23 -16.96
CA GLU A 53 10.71 2.31 -16.67
C GLU A 53 11.48 3.21 -17.64
N PRO A 54 12.34 4.15 -17.17
CA PRO A 54 12.83 4.32 -15.80
C PRO A 54 11.88 5.13 -14.88
N ALA A 55 10.76 5.62 -15.37
CA ALA A 55 9.76 6.28 -14.55
C ALA A 55 9.00 5.26 -13.67
N PRO A 56 8.39 5.69 -12.55
CA PRO A 56 7.57 4.82 -11.73
C PRO A 56 6.46 4.15 -12.53
N GLY A 57 6.21 2.87 -12.27
CA GLY A 57 5.18 2.10 -12.94
C GLY A 57 3.77 2.41 -12.45
N ILE A 58 2.92 1.41 -12.48
CA ILE A 58 1.52 1.51 -12.08
C ILE A 58 1.18 0.45 -11.02
N PHE A 59 0.05 0.63 -10.36
CA PHE A 59 -0.54 -0.36 -9.47
C PHE A 59 -2.05 -0.42 -9.65
N ILE A 60 -2.67 -1.51 -9.19
CA ILE A 60 -4.12 -1.71 -9.26
C ILE A 60 -4.73 -1.62 -7.87
N ALA A 61 -5.55 -0.58 -7.66
CA ALA A 61 -6.39 -0.46 -6.47
C ALA A 61 -7.71 -1.21 -6.68
N GLU A 62 -8.09 -2.05 -5.70
CA GLU A 62 -9.32 -2.85 -5.74
C GLU A 62 -10.27 -2.44 -4.62
N SER A 63 -11.48 -2.13 -4.94
CA SER A 63 -12.60 -1.68 -4.12
C SER A 63 -12.72 -0.17 -3.96
N PRO A 64 -13.97 0.34 -3.81
CA PRO A 64 -14.22 1.78 -3.63
C PRO A 64 -13.38 2.42 -2.53
N LYS A 65 -13.34 1.79 -1.35
CA LYS A 65 -12.63 2.34 -0.18
C LYS A 65 -11.11 2.42 -0.38
N VAL A 66 -10.51 1.45 -1.06
CA VAL A 66 -9.07 1.44 -1.36
C VAL A 66 -8.75 2.53 -2.38
N ILE A 67 -9.59 2.67 -3.42
CA ILE A 67 -9.44 3.70 -4.45
C ILE A 67 -9.56 5.10 -3.83
N GLU A 68 -10.54 5.32 -2.94
CA GLU A 68 -10.68 6.59 -2.22
C GLU A 68 -9.44 6.94 -1.42
N ARG A 69 -8.86 5.98 -0.67
CA ARG A 69 -7.63 6.21 0.10
C ARG A 69 -6.43 6.53 -0.78
N ALA A 70 -6.30 5.85 -1.93
CA ALA A 70 -5.24 6.16 -2.88
C ALA A 70 -5.39 7.57 -3.49
N LEU A 71 -6.62 7.96 -3.84
CA LEU A 71 -6.92 9.32 -4.33
C LEU A 71 -6.67 10.39 -3.25
N GLU A 72 -7.04 10.13 -2.00
CA GLU A 72 -6.79 11.02 -0.86
C GLU A 72 -5.29 11.17 -0.56
N PHE A 73 -4.51 10.14 -0.80
CA PHE A 73 -3.05 10.19 -0.73
C PHE A 73 -2.42 10.98 -1.88
N GLY A 74 -3.16 11.23 -2.97
CA GLY A 74 -2.71 11.97 -4.15
C GLY A 74 -2.26 11.09 -5.31
N CYS A 75 -2.58 9.79 -5.31
CA CYS A 75 -2.30 8.94 -6.47
C CYS A 75 -3.17 9.34 -7.66
N GLU A 76 -2.57 9.41 -8.84
CA GLU A 76 -3.25 9.81 -10.07
C GLU A 76 -3.88 8.60 -10.77
N PRO A 77 -5.21 8.63 -11.05
CA PRO A 77 -5.87 7.54 -11.75
C PRO A 77 -5.57 7.56 -13.25
N ILE A 78 -5.32 6.38 -13.82
CA ILE A 78 -5.12 6.15 -15.26
C ILE A 78 -6.42 5.70 -15.91
N SER A 79 -7.13 4.75 -15.28
CA SER A 79 -8.42 4.25 -15.74
C SER A 79 -9.17 3.57 -14.60
N LEU A 80 -10.49 3.47 -14.76
CA LEU A 80 -11.40 2.74 -13.88
C LEU A 80 -12.02 1.57 -14.64
N LEU A 81 -12.25 0.46 -13.97
CA LEU A 81 -12.99 -0.69 -14.49
C LEU A 81 -14.00 -1.15 -13.44
N MET A 82 -15.28 -1.21 -13.82
CA MET A 82 -16.35 -1.56 -12.89
C MET A 82 -17.56 -2.20 -13.58
N GLU A 83 -18.43 -2.80 -12.77
CA GLU A 83 -19.72 -3.27 -13.25
C GLU A 83 -20.63 -2.10 -13.66
N GLN A 84 -21.40 -2.26 -14.73
CA GLN A 84 -22.30 -1.21 -15.25
C GLN A 84 -23.20 -0.60 -14.18
N LYS A 85 -23.76 -1.42 -13.28
CA LYS A 85 -24.64 -0.96 -12.18
C LYS A 85 -23.93 -0.06 -11.17
N ASP A 86 -22.60 -0.18 -11.05
CA ASP A 86 -21.82 0.61 -10.10
C ASP A 86 -21.50 2.01 -10.61
N PHE A 87 -21.60 2.27 -11.90
CA PHE A 87 -21.28 3.56 -12.50
C PHE A 87 -22.09 4.71 -11.89
N ASP A 88 -23.40 4.55 -11.78
CA ASP A 88 -24.30 5.56 -11.23
C ASP A 88 -24.60 5.40 -9.72
N THR A 89 -24.03 4.36 -9.09
CA THR A 89 -24.22 4.04 -7.68
C THR A 89 -22.92 4.19 -6.89
N ARG A 90 -22.26 3.10 -6.52
CA ARG A 90 -21.03 3.09 -5.70
C ARG A 90 -19.84 3.80 -6.34
N GLY A 91 -19.78 3.83 -7.69
CA GLY A 91 -18.72 4.50 -8.44
C GLY A 91 -18.87 6.00 -8.57
N LYS A 92 -20.08 6.54 -8.39
CA LYS A 92 -20.40 7.94 -8.69
C LYS A 92 -19.44 8.94 -8.03
N ASN A 93 -19.18 8.78 -6.74
CA ASN A 93 -18.32 9.69 -5.98
C ASN A 93 -16.84 9.56 -6.40
N ILE A 94 -16.40 8.34 -6.70
CA ILE A 94 -15.02 8.06 -7.17
C ILE A 94 -14.82 8.66 -8.56
N ILE A 95 -15.75 8.42 -9.49
CA ILE A 95 -15.71 8.96 -10.86
C ILE A 95 -15.64 10.49 -10.81
N ALA A 96 -16.40 11.12 -9.91
CA ALA A 96 -16.37 12.58 -9.74
C ALA A 96 -14.99 13.10 -9.28
N LYS A 97 -14.24 12.32 -8.50
CA LYS A 97 -12.86 12.64 -8.08
C LYS A 97 -11.82 12.38 -9.19
N CYS A 98 -12.13 11.49 -10.13
CA CYS A 98 -11.19 11.06 -11.19
C CYS A 98 -11.27 11.91 -12.48
N LYS A 99 -12.02 13.01 -12.50
CA LYS A 99 -12.17 13.97 -13.63
C LYS A 99 -12.28 13.27 -15.01
N ASP A 100 -11.28 13.46 -15.88
CA ASP A 100 -11.29 13.02 -17.29
C ASP A 100 -10.79 11.57 -17.48
N THR A 101 -10.64 10.81 -16.39
CA THR A 101 -10.18 9.42 -16.41
C THR A 101 -11.20 8.52 -17.13
N PRO A 102 -10.78 7.66 -18.08
CA PRO A 102 -11.68 6.73 -18.75
C PRO A 102 -12.25 5.70 -17.78
N VAL A 103 -13.55 5.43 -17.91
CA VAL A 103 -14.28 4.48 -17.07
C VAL A 103 -14.82 3.36 -17.94
N TYR A 104 -14.15 2.22 -17.88
CA TYR A 104 -14.59 1.00 -18.54
C TYR A 104 -15.68 0.33 -17.72
N THR A 105 -16.79 0.01 -18.37
CA THR A 105 -17.92 -0.66 -17.72
C THR A 105 -18.28 -1.94 -18.46
N ALA A 106 -18.53 -3.02 -17.72
CA ALA A 106 -18.95 -4.28 -18.27
C ALA A 106 -20.05 -4.93 -17.44
N LYS A 107 -20.69 -5.96 -18.00
CA LYS A 107 -21.54 -6.87 -17.24
C LYS A 107 -20.69 -7.72 -16.29
N LEU A 108 -21.29 -8.21 -15.21
CA LEU A 108 -20.59 -9.01 -14.21
C LEU A 108 -19.91 -10.24 -14.82
N GLU A 109 -20.59 -10.93 -15.73
CA GLU A 109 -20.09 -12.15 -16.39
C GLU A 109 -18.79 -11.91 -17.18
N VAL A 110 -18.61 -10.69 -17.72
CA VAL A 110 -17.40 -10.29 -18.43
C VAL A 110 -16.28 -10.01 -17.41
N LEU A 111 -16.59 -9.33 -16.32
CA LEU A 111 -15.61 -8.99 -15.28
C LEU A 111 -15.11 -10.23 -14.51
N GLU A 112 -15.96 -11.24 -14.33
CA GLU A 112 -15.57 -12.51 -13.68
C GLU A 112 -14.47 -13.25 -14.46
N GLN A 113 -14.38 -13.06 -15.77
CA GLN A 113 -13.33 -13.64 -16.60
C GLN A 113 -11.94 -13.00 -16.35
N ILE A 114 -11.90 -11.72 -15.93
CA ILE A 114 -10.63 -11.02 -15.64
C ILE A 114 -9.94 -11.57 -14.39
N THR A 115 -10.71 -11.93 -13.38
CA THR A 115 -10.18 -12.21 -12.05
C THR A 115 -10.21 -13.67 -11.69
N GLY A 116 -10.83 -14.52 -12.53
CA GLY A 116 -11.05 -15.94 -12.24
C GLY A 116 -11.95 -16.22 -11.04
N TYR A 117 -12.45 -15.18 -10.37
CA TYR A 117 -13.43 -15.23 -9.27
C TYR A 117 -14.23 -13.92 -9.25
N LYS A 118 -15.39 -13.95 -8.62
CA LYS A 118 -16.25 -12.77 -8.49
C LYS A 118 -15.42 -11.58 -8.05
N LEU A 119 -15.46 -10.49 -8.80
CA LEU A 119 -14.92 -9.19 -8.36
C LEU A 119 -15.68 -8.83 -7.07
N ALA A 120 -15.20 -9.37 -5.95
CA ALA A 120 -15.92 -9.38 -4.68
C ALA A 120 -16.31 -7.98 -4.20
N ARG A 121 -15.75 -6.92 -4.82
CA ARG A 121 -15.97 -5.52 -4.45
C ARG A 121 -16.20 -4.58 -5.62
N GLY A 122 -16.42 -5.10 -6.84
CA GLY A 122 -17.05 -4.42 -7.98
C GLY A 122 -16.25 -3.34 -8.72
N MET A 123 -15.04 -2.94 -8.27
CA MET A 123 -14.33 -1.83 -8.90
C MET A 123 -12.82 -1.99 -8.82
N LEU A 124 -12.14 -1.70 -9.94
CA LEU A 124 -10.70 -1.62 -10.06
C LEU A 124 -10.31 -0.22 -10.57
N CYS A 125 -9.14 0.28 -10.15
CA CYS A 125 -8.53 1.48 -10.67
C CYS A 125 -7.05 1.23 -10.93
N ALA A 126 -6.59 1.45 -12.16
CA ALA A 126 -5.18 1.54 -12.47
C ALA A 126 -4.71 2.95 -12.13
N MET A 127 -3.61 3.06 -11.40
CA MET A 127 -3.09 4.33 -10.90
C MET A 127 -1.58 4.40 -11.08
N HIS A 128 -1.07 5.62 -11.30
CA HIS A 128 0.37 5.87 -11.27
C HIS A 128 0.93 5.62 -9.88
N ARG A 129 2.11 5.02 -9.80
CA ARG A 129 2.84 4.87 -8.54
C ARG A 129 3.32 6.23 -8.07
N PRO A 130 3.11 6.57 -6.79
CA PRO A 130 3.63 7.82 -6.24
C PRO A 130 5.16 7.80 -6.16
N ALA A 131 5.78 8.97 -6.18
CA ALA A 131 7.18 9.11 -5.82
C ALA A 131 7.36 8.69 -4.34
N MET A 132 8.41 7.90 -4.09
CA MET A 132 8.71 7.43 -2.74
C MET A 132 9.58 8.44 -2.00
N PRO A 133 9.33 8.70 -0.70
CA PRO A 133 10.23 9.49 0.13
C PRO A 133 11.55 8.74 0.33
N SER A 134 12.61 9.45 0.69
CA SER A 134 13.85 8.83 1.12
C SER A 134 13.72 8.23 2.54
N ALA A 135 14.61 7.30 2.90
CA ALA A 135 14.61 6.73 4.25
C ALA A 135 14.87 7.79 5.33
N GLU A 136 15.72 8.76 5.03
CA GLU A 136 16.03 9.91 5.89
C GLU A 136 14.77 10.76 6.13
N GLU A 137 14.00 11.06 5.09
CA GLU A 137 12.75 11.82 5.21
C GLU A 137 11.74 11.09 6.10
N VAL A 138 11.63 9.76 5.93
CA VAL A 138 10.75 8.90 6.73
C VAL A 138 11.18 8.86 8.20
N CYS A 139 12.48 8.75 8.49
CA CYS A 139 13.02 8.65 9.84
C CYS A 139 12.97 9.97 10.64
N LYS A 140 13.06 11.11 9.95
CA LYS A 140 13.30 12.43 10.56
C LYS A 140 12.36 12.76 11.72
N ASN A 141 11.07 12.54 11.54
CA ASN A 141 10.04 12.92 12.53
C ASN A 141 9.37 11.71 13.19
N ALA A 142 9.79 10.50 12.84
CA ALA A 142 9.22 9.29 13.37
C ALA A 142 9.81 8.94 14.74
N ARG A 143 9.00 8.31 15.59
CA ARG A 143 9.37 7.79 16.91
C ARG A 143 9.21 6.27 16.99
N ARG A 144 8.29 5.71 16.22
CA ARG A 144 7.97 4.28 16.18
C ARG A 144 7.95 3.81 14.73
N ILE A 145 8.99 3.09 14.33
CA ILE A 145 9.14 2.59 12.95
C ILE A 145 9.13 1.07 12.97
N ALA A 146 8.42 0.46 12.02
CA ALA A 146 8.58 -0.95 11.71
C ALA A 146 9.61 -1.12 10.59
N VAL A 147 10.52 -2.07 10.72
CA VAL A 147 11.45 -2.47 9.66
C VAL A 147 11.14 -3.92 9.27
N LEU A 148 10.83 -4.15 8.01
CA LEU A 148 10.52 -5.47 7.47
C LEU A 148 11.75 -6.03 6.77
N GLU A 149 12.30 -7.11 7.31
CA GLU A 149 13.43 -7.82 6.71
C GLU A 149 12.93 -9.05 5.95
N ASN A 150 13.05 -8.98 4.61
CA ASN A 150 12.75 -10.09 3.70
C ASN A 150 11.34 -10.69 3.85
N VAL A 151 10.35 -9.87 4.16
CA VAL A 151 8.94 -10.31 4.25
C VAL A 151 8.38 -10.45 2.83
N VAL A 152 8.53 -11.63 2.25
CA VAL A 152 8.21 -11.90 0.82
C VAL A 152 6.73 -12.17 0.55
N ASN A 153 5.91 -12.44 1.56
CA ASN A 153 4.50 -12.71 1.38
C ASN A 153 3.69 -11.39 1.37
N PRO A 154 3.06 -11.01 0.24
CA PRO A 154 2.30 -9.75 0.14
C PRO A 154 1.08 -9.72 1.08
N THR A 155 0.57 -10.87 1.52
CA THR A 155 -0.49 -10.94 2.53
C THR A 155 0.03 -10.45 3.89
N ASN A 156 1.23 -10.86 4.28
CA ASN A 156 1.84 -10.43 5.53
C ASN A 156 2.22 -8.95 5.48
N VAL A 157 2.83 -8.50 4.39
CA VAL A 157 3.11 -7.06 4.20
C VAL A 157 1.83 -6.23 4.36
N GLY A 158 0.74 -6.60 3.65
CA GLY A 158 -0.53 -5.89 3.77
C GLY A 158 -1.13 -5.91 5.18
N ALA A 159 -1.04 -7.03 5.90
CA ALA A 159 -1.54 -7.15 7.27
C ALA A 159 -0.70 -6.32 8.26
N ILE A 160 0.63 -6.29 8.07
CA ILE A 160 1.54 -5.46 8.88
C ILE A 160 1.21 -3.97 8.68
N PHE A 161 1.03 -3.50 7.44
CA PHE A 161 0.62 -2.12 7.17
C PHE A 161 -0.72 -1.76 7.82
N ARG A 162 -1.67 -2.71 7.84
CA ARG A 162 -2.96 -2.49 8.51
C ARG A 162 -2.79 -2.36 10.02
N SER A 163 -1.95 -3.19 10.62
CA SER A 163 -1.63 -3.11 12.05
C SER A 163 -0.85 -1.84 12.38
N ALA A 164 0.14 -1.46 11.55
CA ALA A 164 0.91 -0.24 11.71
C ALA A 164 0.02 1.01 11.73
N ALA A 165 -0.88 1.13 10.76
CA ALA A 165 -1.85 2.24 10.72
C ALA A 165 -2.79 2.28 11.92
N ALA A 166 -3.22 1.10 12.40
CA ALA A 166 -4.17 1.00 13.51
C ALA A 166 -3.53 1.23 14.89
N LEU A 167 -2.23 0.99 15.03
CA LEU A 167 -1.51 0.90 16.29
C LEU A 167 -0.37 1.92 16.41
N ASN A 168 -0.55 3.10 15.81
CA ASN A 168 0.30 4.29 15.95
C ASN A 168 1.77 4.09 15.56
N MET A 169 2.05 3.29 14.55
CA MET A 169 3.37 3.29 13.94
C MET A 169 3.49 4.50 13.00
N ASP A 170 4.56 5.25 13.13
CA ASP A 170 4.78 6.47 12.33
C ASP A 170 5.21 6.15 10.91
N ALA A 171 5.92 5.03 10.70
CA ALA A 171 6.43 4.64 9.40
C ALA A 171 6.74 3.13 9.30
N VAL A 172 6.91 2.67 8.05
CA VAL A 172 7.40 1.33 7.73
C VAL A 172 8.57 1.43 6.76
N LEU A 173 9.71 0.81 7.10
CA LEU A 173 10.85 0.63 6.21
C LEU A 173 10.88 -0.83 5.74
N LEU A 174 11.33 -1.06 4.52
CA LEU A 174 11.42 -2.41 3.93
C LEU A 174 12.82 -2.65 3.37
N THR A 175 13.31 -3.88 3.50
CA THR A 175 14.47 -4.32 2.71
C THR A 175 14.05 -4.65 1.28
N SER A 176 15.00 -4.63 0.35
CA SER A 176 14.74 -4.80 -1.09
C SER A 176 14.12 -6.15 -1.47
N ALA A 177 14.30 -7.18 -0.66
CA ALA A 177 13.70 -8.50 -0.88
C ALA A 177 12.24 -8.61 -0.40
N CYS A 178 11.69 -7.60 0.29
CA CYS A 178 10.28 -7.62 0.68
C CYS A 178 9.35 -7.57 -0.53
N SER A 179 8.16 -8.18 -0.41
CA SER A 179 7.08 -7.92 -1.35
C SER A 179 6.72 -6.44 -1.35
N ASP A 180 6.52 -5.90 -2.53
CA ASP A 180 6.13 -4.50 -2.69
C ASP A 180 4.76 -4.21 -2.06
N PRO A 181 4.64 -3.17 -1.21
CA PRO A 181 3.37 -2.80 -0.57
C PRO A 181 2.27 -2.39 -1.55
N LEU A 182 2.63 -1.98 -2.77
CA LEU A 182 1.68 -1.63 -3.84
C LEU A 182 1.32 -2.81 -4.75
N TYR A 183 1.74 -4.03 -4.44
CA TYR A 183 1.16 -5.21 -5.08
C TYR A 183 -0.32 -5.33 -4.72
N ARG A 184 -1.15 -5.66 -5.70
CA ARG A 184 -2.61 -5.71 -5.56
C ARG A 184 -3.08 -6.47 -4.30
N ARG A 185 -2.41 -7.59 -3.99
CA ARG A 185 -2.73 -8.40 -2.81
C ARG A 185 -2.42 -7.66 -1.51
N ALA A 186 -1.28 -6.98 -1.41
CA ALA A 186 -0.89 -6.22 -0.23
C ALA A 186 -1.84 -5.04 0.01
N ILE A 187 -2.13 -4.25 -1.04
CA ILE A 187 -3.12 -3.15 -0.99
C ILE A 187 -4.49 -3.65 -0.51
N ARG A 188 -4.95 -4.78 -1.05
CA ARG A 188 -6.25 -5.36 -0.68
C ARG A 188 -6.30 -5.81 0.76
N VAL A 189 -5.30 -6.53 1.24
CA VAL A 189 -5.21 -7.02 2.62
C VAL A 189 -5.10 -5.86 3.61
N SER A 190 -4.30 -4.87 3.29
CA SER A 190 -4.18 -3.65 4.10
C SER A 190 -5.45 -2.79 4.09
N MET A 191 -6.40 -3.07 3.21
CA MET A 191 -7.57 -2.20 2.98
C MET A 191 -7.15 -0.77 2.56
N GLY A 192 -5.98 -0.62 1.91
CA GLY A 192 -5.42 0.66 1.48
C GLY A 192 -4.72 1.45 2.58
N THR A 193 -4.42 0.87 3.74
CA THR A 193 -3.63 1.57 4.78
C THR A 193 -2.17 1.80 4.37
N VAL A 194 -1.69 1.12 3.33
CA VAL A 194 -0.40 1.43 2.67
C VAL A 194 -0.30 2.90 2.19
N PHE A 195 -1.42 3.57 2.01
CA PHE A 195 -1.49 4.99 1.67
C PHE A 195 -1.63 5.91 2.90
N GLN A 196 -1.72 5.36 4.11
CA GLN A 196 -1.94 6.12 5.35
C GLN A 196 -0.70 6.15 6.24
N VAL A 197 0.24 5.22 6.06
CA VAL A 197 1.50 5.15 6.81
C VAL A 197 2.64 5.42 5.84
N PRO A 198 3.51 6.41 6.09
CA PRO A 198 4.71 6.64 5.29
C PRO A 198 5.59 5.39 5.23
N TRP A 199 6.13 5.10 4.06
CA TRP A 199 7.02 3.96 3.90
C TRP A 199 7.99 4.16 2.73
N THR A 200 9.11 3.45 2.79
CA THR A 200 10.09 3.38 1.70
C THR A 200 10.99 2.16 1.88
N TYR A 201 11.83 1.88 0.88
CA TYR A 201 12.91 0.92 1.04
C TYR A 201 14.08 1.57 1.76
N ILE A 202 14.65 0.87 2.78
CA ILE A 202 15.80 1.37 3.55
C ILE A 202 17.08 1.27 2.72
N GLU A 203 17.16 0.31 1.82
CA GLU A 203 18.29 0.10 0.94
C GLU A 203 18.23 0.99 -0.29
N ASN A 204 19.38 1.51 -0.68
CA ASN A 204 19.59 2.26 -1.90
C ASN A 204 21.02 2.06 -2.41
N LYS A 205 21.48 2.83 -3.41
CA LYS A 205 22.83 2.70 -3.98
C LYS A 205 23.96 2.89 -2.94
N ASN A 206 23.70 3.58 -1.83
CA ASN A 206 24.69 3.96 -0.83
C ASN A 206 24.44 3.27 0.52
N VAL A 207 23.25 2.72 0.75
CA VAL A 207 22.84 2.11 2.02
C VAL A 207 22.49 0.65 1.76
N SER A 208 23.25 -0.25 2.38
CA SER A 208 23.00 -1.70 2.38
C SER A 208 22.37 -2.12 3.71
N TRP A 209 21.65 -3.23 3.71
CA TRP A 209 21.15 -3.86 4.93
C TRP A 209 21.99 -5.09 5.29
N PRO A 210 22.29 -5.38 6.60
CA PRO A 210 21.80 -4.60 7.76
C PRO A 210 22.65 -3.37 8.10
N GLN A 211 23.98 -3.39 7.89
CA GLN A 211 24.92 -2.42 8.47
C GLN A 211 24.56 -0.97 8.16
N GLY A 212 24.46 -0.59 6.88
CA GLY A 212 24.15 0.80 6.52
C GLY A 212 22.75 1.25 6.96
N GLY A 213 21.79 0.33 6.96
CA GLY A 213 20.44 0.61 7.47
C GLY A 213 20.44 0.81 8.99
N MET A 214 21.20 0.02 9.76
CA MET A 214 21.35 0.19 11.20
C MET A 214 22.03 1.52 11.54
N ASP A 215 23.11 1.86 10.81
CA ASP A 215 23.82 3.13 10.99
C ASP A 215 22.87 4.32 10.77
N LEU A 216 22.04 4.26 9.71
CA LEU A 216 21.00 5.27 9.44
C LEU A 216 20.00 5.38 10.61
N LEU A 217 19.47 4.28 11.10
CA LEU A 217 18.51 4.29 12.20
C LEU A 217 19.12 4.88 13.47
N HIS A 218 20.37 4.52 13.80
CA HIS A 218 21.10 5.06 14.95
C HIS A 218 21.40 6.56 14.78
N GLU A 219 21.76 7.02 13.59
CA GLU A 219 21.97 8.44 13.29
C GLU A 219 20.71 9.28 13.58
N TYR A 220 19.50 8.72 13.28
CA TYR A 220 18.22 9.36 13.58
C TYR A 220 17.74 9.13 15.04
N GLY A 221 18.57 8.49 15.87
CA GLY A 221 18.34 8.32 17.31
C GLY A 221 17.44 7.15 17.68
N PHE A 222 17.20 6.20 16.76
CA PHE A 222 16.42 5.01 17.06
C PHE A 222 17.25 3.99 17.83
N LYS A 223 16.63 3.35 18.83
CA LYS A 223 17.05 2.07 19.36
C LYS A 223 16.41 0.96 18.56
N THR A 224 17.21 -0.02 18.14
CA THR A 224 16.80 -1.10 17.26
C THR A 224 16.40 -2.34 18.07
N VAL A 225 15.24 -2.91 17.71
CA VAL A 225 14.60 -4.03 18.41
C VAL A 225 14.40 -5.18 17.45
N ALA A 226 15.19 -6.22 17.55
CA ALA A 226 15.00 -7.48 16.82
C ALA A 226 13.88 -8.31 17.47
N MET A 227 12.78 -8.55 16.76
CA MET A 227 11.72 -9.45 17.21
C MET A 227 12.13 -10.90 16.94
N ALA A 228 12.76 -11.55 17.93
CA ALA A 228 13.30 -12.89 17.78
C ALA A 228 13.29 -13.67 19.11
N LEU A 229 13.11 -14.99 18.99
CA LEU A 229 13.17 -15.90 20.14
C LEU A 229 14.63 -16.42 20.36
N ARG A 230 15.33 -15.82 21.33
CA ARG A 230 16.65 -16.26 21.76
C ARG A 230 16.68 -16.45 23.28
N ASN A 231 17.68 -17.14 23.77
CA ASN A 231 17.85 -17.39 25.24
C ASN A 231 18.08 -16.10 26.02
N ASP A 232 18.75 -15.13 25.40
CA ASP A 232 19.11 -13.83 25.95
C ASP A 232 18.08 -12.72 25.63
N SER A 233 16.96 -13.05 24.96
CA SER A 233 15.94 -12.05 24.59
C SER A 233 15.21 -11.51 25.82
N VAL A 234 15.06 -10.20 25.87
CA VAL A 234 14.20 -9.53 26.86
C VAL A 234 12.72 -9.72 26.50
N ARG A 235 11.86 -9.63 27.49
CA ARG A 235 10.41 -9.73 27.26
C ARG A 235 9.90 -8.45 26.63
N ILE A 236 8.88 -8.58 25.78
CA ILE A 236 8.26 -7.44 25.10
C ILE A 236 7.69 -6.38 26.06
N ASP A 237 7.28 -6.80 27.27
CA ASP A 237 6.73 -5.94 28.33
C ASP A 237 7.82 -5.35 29.27
N ASP A 238 9.09 -5.40 28.90
CA ASP A 238 10.18 -4.80 29.68
C ASP A 238 10.06 -3.25 29.67
N LYS A 239 10.09 -2.68 30.88
CA LYS A 239 9.94 -1.22 31.07
C LYS A 239 11.05 -0.41 30.42
N LYS A 240 12.23 -0.96 30.20
CA LYS A 240 13.32 -0.28 29.51
C LYS A 240 12.97 0.07 28.06
N LEU A 241 12.29 -0.85 27.36
CA LEU A 241 11.87 -0.65 25.99
C LEU A 241 10.85 0.49 25.88
N HIS A 242 9.95 0.61 26.86
CA HIS A 242 8.96 1.68 26.91
C HIS A 242 9.57 3.06 27.25
N ALA A 243 10.74 3.08 27.88
CA ALA A 243 11.45 4.32 28.21
C ALA A 243 12.22 4.90 27.00
N GLU A 244 12.43 4.12 25.96
CA GLU A 244 13.13 4.58 24.77
C GLU A 244 12.31 5.61 23.99
N GLU A 245 12.93 6.74 23.67
CA GLU A 245 12.27 7.80 22.94
C GLU A 245 11.88 7.37 21.52
N LYS A 246 12.79 6.69 20.82
CA LYS A 246 12.59 6.21 19.46
C LYS A 246 12.91 4.73 19.35
N LEU A 247 12.01 3.95 18.78
CA LEU A 247 12.18 2.52 18.52
C LEU A 247 11.99 2.16 17.05
N ALA A 248 12.93 1.39 16.51
CA ALA A 248 12.80 0.71 15.22
C ALA A 248 12.59 -0.80 15.49
N ILE A 249 11.40 -1.30 15.20
CA ILE A 249 10.98 -2.67 15.46
C ILE A 249 11.22 -3.50 14.21
N ILE A 250 12.19 -4.41 14.26
CA ILE A 250 12.62 -5.20 13.11
C ILE A 250 11.95 -6.57 13.15
N LEU A 251 11.26 -6.89 12.06
CA LEU A 251 10.45 -8.08 11.87
C LEU A 251 11.00 -8.89 10.68
N GLY A 252 11.34 -10.14 10.91
CA GLY A 252 11.91 -11.05 9.91
C GLY A 252 10.87 -11.82 9.12
N THR A 253 11.34 -12.55 8.12
CA THR A 253 10.52 -13.44 7.30
C THR A 253 9.96 -14.63 8.09
N GLU A 254 8.95 -15.30 7.52
CA GLU A 254 8.44 -16.55 8.06
C GLU A 254 9.45 -17.70 7.85
N GLY A 255 9.61 -18.54 8.86
CA GLY A 255 10.52 -19.68 8.84
C GLY A 255 11.90 -19.32 9.38
N ASP A 256 12.72 -18.61 8.61
CA ASP A 256 14.11 -18.31 8.99
C ASP A 256 14.22 -17.16 10.01
N GLY A 257 13.19 -16.32 10.12
CA GLY A 257 13.18 -15.17 11.01
C GLY A 257 14.11 -14.04 10.53
N LEU A 258 14.82 -13.40 11.47
CA LEU A 258 15.82 -12.38 11.21
C LEU A 258 17.20 -13.00 10.95
N ALA A 259 17.99 -12.39 10.07
CA ALA A 259 19.37 -12.77 9.86
C ALA A 259 20.20 -12.64 11.15
N ALA A 260 21.18 -13.52 11.31
CA ALA A 260 22.05 -13.52 12.51
C ALA A 260 22.81 -12.19 12.67
N GLU A 261 23.24 -11.62 11.55
CA GLU A 261 23.93 -10.32 11.48
C GLU A 261 23.00 -9.19 11.94
N THR A 262 21.76 -9.16 11.44
CA THR A 262 20.75 -8.20 11.88
C THR A 262 20.50 -8.26 13.39
N MET A 263 20.36 -9.48 13.94
CA MET A 263 20.17 -9.66 15.38
C MET A 263 21.40 -9.25 16.22
N ALA A 264 22.60 -9.42 15.66
CA ALA A 264 23.84 -9.06 16.34
C ALA A 264 24.04 -7.53 16.43
N ASP A 265 23.56 -6.81 15.44
CA ASP A 265 23.68 -5.35 15.32
C ASP A 265 22.55 -4.58 16.04
N CYS A 266 21.50 -5.28 16.52
CA CYS A 266 20.39 -4.65 17.25
C CYS A 266 20.77 -4.30 18.70
N ASP A 267 20.24 -3.15 19.19
CA ASP A 267 20.36 -2.76 20.62
C ASP A 267 19.64 -3.75 21.55
N TYR A 268 18.52 -4.32 21.10
CA TYR A 268 17.70 -5.26 21.85
C TYR A 268 17.26 -6.45 21.00
N THR A 269 17.28 -7.63 21.57
CA THR A 269 16.53 -8.79 21.06
C THR A 269 15.34 -9.02 21.97
N VAL A 270 14.13 -9.04 21.40
CA VAL A 270 12.87 -9.03 22.16
C VAL A 270 12.01 -10.22 21.76
N LYS A 271 11.45 -10.89 22.77
CA LYS A 271 10.53 -12.01 22.58
C LYS A 271 9.13 -11.72 23.10
N ILE A 272 8.14 -12.21 22.37
CA ILE A 272 6.77 -12.37 22.87
C ILE A 272 6.73 -13.68 23.67
N PRO A 273 6.37 -13.67 24.96
CA PRO A 273 6.26 -14.90 25.73
C PRO A 273 5.20 -15.83 25.13
N MET A 274 5.59 -17.07 24.84
CA MET A 274 4.71 -18.09 24.26
C MET A 274 4.37 -19.16 25.31
N SER A 275 3.27 -19.87 25.07
CA SER A 275 2.78 -20.99 25.88
C SER A 275 2.71 -22.27 25.04
N HIS A 276 2.56 -23.42 25.69
CA HIS A 276 2.32 -24.72 25.03
C HIS A 276 3.40 -25.17 24.04
N GLY A 277 4.65 -24.71 24.21
CA GLY A 277 5.75 -25.09 23.31
C GLY A 277 5.64 -24.49 21.90
N VAL A 278 4.85 -23.41 21.72
CA VAL A 278 4.82 -22.66 20.46
C VAL A 278 6.06 -21.78 20.40
N ASP A 279 6.83 -21.89 19.31
CA ASP A 279 8.10 -21.17 19.15
C ASP A 279 7.91 -19.77 18.55
N SER A 280 6.92 -19.57 17.67
CA SER A 280 6.73 -18.29 16.97
C SER A 280 5.27 -18.06 16.58
N LEU A 281 4.95 -16.78 16.30
CA LEU A 281 3.72 -16.36 15.64
C LEU A 281 4.02 -16.05 14.16
N ASN A 282 2.99 -16.13 13.32
CA ASN A 282 3.05 -15.51 12.00
C ASN A 282 3.50 -14.05 12.14
N VAL A 283 4.37 -13.57 11.23
CA VAL A 283 5.00 -12.24 11.32
C VAL A 283 3.98 -11.10 11.41
N ALA A 284 2.84 -11.21 10.73
CA ALA A 284 1.77 -10.20 10.83
C ALA A 284 1.07 -10.21 12.20
N ALA A 285 0.94 -11.39 12.84
CA ALA A 285 0.42 -11.48 14.19
C ALA A 285 1.43 -10.94 15.21
N ALA A 286 2.71 -11.31 15.07
CA ALA A 286 3.80 -10.79 15.90
C ALA A 286 3.90 -9.27 15.82
N SER A 287 3.78 -8.70 14.60
CA SER A 287 3.78 -7.26 14.39
C SER A 287 2.64 -6.56 15.13
N ALA A 288 1.44 -7.11 15.09
CA ALA A 288 0.29 -6.52 15.78
C ALA A 288 0.48 -6.47 17.31
N VAL A 289 1.06 -7.52 17.89
CA VAL A 289 1.41 -7.56 19.32
C VAL A 289 2.49 -6.53 19.66
N ALA A 290 3.56 -6.46 18.85
CA ALA A 290 4.64 -5.51 19.05
C ALA A 290 4.17 -4.06 18.91
N PHE A 291 3.36 -3.76 17.88
CA PHE A 291 2.83 -2.41 17.66
C PHE A 291 1.84 -1.98 18.74
N TRP A 292 1.01 -2.92 19.25
CA TRP A 292 0.15 -2.65 20.40
C TRP A 292 0.96 -2.29 21.64
N GLU A 293 2.07 -2.99 21.89
CA GLU A 293 2.90 -2.76 23.06
C GLU A 293 3.69 -1.45 22.97
N PHE A 294 4.32 -1.19 21.83
CA PHE A 294 5.24 -0.06 21.65
C PHE A 294 4.60 1.21 21.04
N GLY A 295 3.42 1.13 20.44
CA GLY A 295 2.72 2.25 19.81
C GLY A 295 1.88 3.12 20.77
N LYS A 296 2.01 2.90 22.09
CA LYS A 296 1.27 3.62 23.15
C LYS A 296 1.89 4.97 23.43
#